data_878828008a821ab332e496fac10eb4ab
#
_entry.id   878828008a821ab332e496fac10eb4ab
#
_cell.length_a   1.000
_cell.length_b   1.000
_cell.length_c   1.000
_cell.angle_alpha   90.00
_cell.angle_beta   90.00
_cell.angle_gamma   90.00
#
_symmetry.space_group_name_H-M   'P 1'
#
loop_
_entity.id
_entity.type
_entity.pdbx_description
1 polymer ?
#
loop_
_entity_poly.entity_id
_entity_poly.type
_entity_poly.pdbx_seq_one_letter_code
_entity_poly.pdbx_strand_id
1 'polypeptide(L)'
;MGSAMRDGAGLAKTMRLLAVKGMKSWLKDQKLTARYGNIFSVQFGSLTFVVVNGYQMVREAFVHQAEIFTDRPNIPLLQEIFRGFARLVCLVLLPTGLISSNGHIWRQQRKFTLATLKSLAVSFEEKVQEESRYLVETIEEEKGQPFDPHYKINSAVSNIICSITFGNRFDYHDNRFQELLHSLAETLLLIGSFWGQLYNAFPFIMRWLPGPFRKIFKHWEKLECFVKGVIAKHKEDLDQSEARDYIDCYLKEIEKSKGDTGSYFHEENLLCSTLDLFLTGTETTATAIRWALLYMATYPHIQEKVQLEIDMVIGQSRQPTMADKENMPYTSAVLSEVLRMSNVVPLGVPRMSTSDTTLAGFHLPKGTTVMTSLTSIMFDKNVWETPDTFNPEHFLDNGQYRRREAFLPFSAGKRACPGEQLARTELFIFFTALLQKFTFQAPEAAMLTFAFTLSLTRCPKPFQICALPRD
;
A
#
# COMPACT_ATOMS: atom_id res chain seq x y z
N MET A 1 -28.90 -17.39 16.36
CA MET A 1 -28.79 -17.71 17.81
C MET A 1 -27.36 -17.37 18.21
N GLY A 2 -27.18 -16.24 18.87
CA GLY A 2 -25.86 -15.80 19.35
C GLY A 2 -25.59 -16.47 20.69
N SER A 3 -24.64 -17.38 20.73
CA SER A 3 -24.12 -17.86 22.02
C SER A 3 -23.29 -16.73 22.63
N ALA A 4 -23.74 -16.21 23.73
CA ALA A 4 -22.96 -15.38 24.62
C ALA A 4 -21.77 -16.21 25.11
N MET A 5 -20.54 -15.79 24.73
CA MET A 5 -19.34 -16.23 25.44
C MET A 5 -19.42 -15.59 26.84
N ARG A 6 -19.78 -16.39 27.83
CA ARG A 6 -19.73 -16.03 29.25
C ARG A 6 -18.53 -16.72 29.88
N ASP A 7 -17.88 -15.93 30.71
CA ASP A 7 -17.07 -16.20 31.87
C ASP A 7 -15.59 -16.46 31.71
N GLY A 8 -14.80 -15.51 32.34
CA GLY A 8 -13.52 -15.78 32.95
C GLY A 8 -12.30 -15.11 32.42
N ALA A 9 -12.38 -13.99 31.78
CA ALA A 9 -11.36 -12.94 31.55
C ALA A 9 -11.96 -11.95 30.55
N GLY A 10 -12.03 -10.68 30.93
CA GLY A 10 -12.82 -9.63 30.27
C GLY A 10 -12.86 -9.72 28.75
N LEU A 11 -14.03 -9.98 28.20
CA LEU A 11 -14.32 -9.88 26.78
C LEU A 11 -14.06 -8.45 26.30
N ALA A 12 -13.32 -8.28 25.20
CA ALA A 12 -13.22 -7.00 24.52
C ALA A 12 -14.64 -6.47 24.25
N LYS A 13 -14.91 -5.21 24.67
CA LYS A 13 -16.24 -4.61 24.50
C LYS A 13 -16.61 -4.63 23.03
N THR A 14 -17.75 -5.22 22.68
CA THR A 14 -18.20 -5.39 21.30
C THR A 14 -19.08 -4.23 20.86
N MET A 15 -18.74 -3.60 19.74
CA MET A 15 -19.56 -2.61 19.07
C MET A 15 -20.19 -3.21 17.81
N ARG A 16 -21.52 -3.12 17.69
CA ARG A 16 -22.23 -3.52 16.47
C ARG A 16 -22.41 -2.32 15.55
N LEU A 17 -21.83 -2.37 14.37
CA LEU A 17 -22.02 -1.37 13.34
C LEU A 17 -23.15 -1.78 12.40
N LEU A 18 -24.23 -1.01 12.41
CA LEU A 18 -25.39 -1.23 11.54
C LEU A 18 -25.26 -0.59 10.15
N ALA A 19 -24.23 0.26 9.92
CA ALA A 19 -24.06 0.93 8.64
C ALA A 19 -22.59 1.28 8.33
N VAL A 20 -22.22 1.21 7.05
CA VAL A 20 -20.90 1.56 6.49
C VAL A 20 -20.50 3.02 6.71
N LYS A 21 -21.45 3.94 6.92
CA LYS A 21 -21.17 5.30 7.37
C LYS A 21 -20.34 5.33 8.67
N GLY A 22 -20.51 4.33 9.54
CA GLY A 22 -19.74 4.18 10.77
C GLY A 22 -18.25 3.90 10.57
N MET A 23 -17.85 3.20 9.51
CA MET A 23 -16.44 2.83 9.30
C MET A 23 -15.58 4.04 8.89
N LYS A 24 -16.13 4.97 8.08
CA LYS A 24 -15.45 6.24 7.76
C LYS A 24 -15.39 7.19 8.96
N SER A 25 -16.44 7.22 9.78
CA SER A 25 -16.49 7.97 11.03
C SER A 25 -15.50 7.41 12.05
N TRP A 26 -15.37 6.08 12.08
CA TRP A 26 -14.49 5.37 12.99
C TRP A 26 -13.00 5.71 12.80
N LEU A 27 -12.54 5.91 11.56
CA LEU A 27 -11.17 6.33 11.26
C LEU A 27 -10.84 7.74 11.76
N LYS A 28 -11.85 8.58 11.96
CA LYS A 28 -11.70 9.94 12.52
C LYS A 28 -11.87 9.98 14.04
N ASP A 29 -12.38 8.91 14.65
CA ASP A 29 -12.92 8.99 16.00
C ASP A 29 -12.02 8.31 17.04
N GLN A 30 -11.04 9.07 17.56
CA GLN A 30 -10.31 8.75 18.80
C GLN A 30 -11.29 8.50 19.98
N LYS A 31 -12.56 8.88 19.86
CA LYS A 31 -13.63 8.65 20.84
C LYS A 31 -13.91 7.17 21.08
N LEU A 32 -13.68 6.30 20.10
CA LEU A 32 -13.87 4.86 20.30
C LEU A 32 -12.79 4.28 21.19
N THR A 33 -11.53 4.67 20.99
CA THR A 33 -10.43 4.27 21.88
C THR A 33 -10.65 4.80 23.29
N ALA A 34 -11.10 6.05 23.42
CA ALA A 34 -11.44 6.62 24.73
C ALA A 34 -12.61 5.90 25.43
N ARG A 35 -13.57 5.38 24.65
CA ARG A 35 -14.76 4.70 25.20
C ARG A 35 -14.53 3.21 25.48
N TYR A 36 -13.80 2.51 24.60
CA TYR A 36 -13.67 1.06 24.62
C TYR A 36 -12.28 0.56 25.00
N GLY A 37 -11.29 1.47 25.09
CA GLY A 37 -9.88 1.14 25.33
C GLY A 37 -9.13 0.80 24.02
N ASN A 38 -7.88 0.38 24.18
CA ASN A 38 -6.98 0.11 23.05
C ASN A 38 -7.31 -1.19 22.29
N ILE A 39 -8.15 -2.05 22.85
CA ILE A 39 -8.60 -3.30 22.23
C ILE A 39 -10.12 -3.38 22.37
N PHE A 40 -10.80 -3.51 21.23
CA PHE A 40 -12.25 -3.73 21.18
C PHE A 40 -12.62 -4.51 19.93
N SER A 41 -13.79 -5.15 19.93
CA SER A 41 -14.30 -5.84 18.76
C SER A 41 -15.37 -5.03 18.04
N VAL A 42 -15.36 -5.15 16.71
CA VAL A 42 -16.35 -4.54 15.82
C VAL A 42 -17.00 -5.65 15.01
N GLN A 43 -18.33 -5.68 15.01
CA GLN A 43 -19.08 -6.61 14.19
C GLN A 43 -19.77 -5.87 13.04
N PHE A 44 -19.57 -6.36 11.83
CA PHE A 44 -20.21 -5.86 10.62
C PHE A 44 -20.80 -7.03 9.82
N GLY A 45 -22.13 -7.19 9.87
CA GLY A 45 -22.78 -8.35 9.32
C GLY A 45 -22.28 -9.65 9.97
N SER A 46 -21.79 -10.58 9.15
CA SER A 46 -21.17 -11.82 9.60
C SER A 46 -19.69 -11.69 10.00
N LEU A 47 -19.06 -10.56 9.69
CA LEU A 47 -17.64 -10.32 9.97
C LEU A 47 -17.45 -9.72 11.35
N THR A 48 -16.53 -10.29 12.12
CA THR A 48 -16.08 -9.74 13.40
C THR A 48 -14.57 -9.48 13.35
N PHE A 49 -14.18 -8.26 13.75
CA PHE A 49 -12.80 -7.84 13.82
C PHE A 49 -12.46 -7.41 15.25
N VAL A 50 -11.30 -7.79 15.72
CA VAL A 50 -10.69 -7.20 16.92
C VAL A 50 -9.79 -6.06 16.45
N VAL A 51 -10.03 -4.87 16.96
CA VAL A 51 -9.27 -3.67 16.62
C VAL A 51 -8.23 -3.43 17.68
N VAL A 52 -6.99 -3.24 17.23
CA VAL A 52 -5.83 -2.96 18.09
C VAL A 52 -5.35 -1.54 17.82
N ASN A 53 -5.32 -0.72 18.86
CA ASN A 53 -4.95 0.70 18.81
C ASN A 53 -3.71 0.97 19.65
N GLY A 54 -2.95 2.00 19.22
CA GLY A 54 -1.77 2.49 19.91
C GLY A 54 -0.53 1.62 19.68
N TYR A 55 0.63 2.29 19.77
CA TYR A 55 1.93 1.68 19.45
C TYR A 55 2.24 0.44 20.28
N GLN A 56 2.02 0.50 21.61
CA GLN A 56 2.36 -0.59 22.52
C GLN A 56 1.57 -1.87 22.21
N MET A 57 0.27 -1.73 21.91
CA MET A 57 -0.58 -2.88 21.61
C MET A 57 -0.24 -3.51 20.25
N VAL A 58 0.10 -2.68 19.27
CA VAL A 58 0.53 -3.16 17.95
C VAL A 58 1.89 -3.86 18.04
N ARG A 59 2.81 -3.33 18.85
CA ARG A 59 4.10 -3.96 19.11
C ARG A 59 3.92 -5.31 19.81
N GLU A 60 3.08 -5.36 20.84
CA GLU A 60 2.77 -6.62 21.54
C GLU A 60 2.21 -7.67 20.58
N ALA A 61 1.19 -7.31 19.79
CA ALA A 61 0.56 -8.24 18.85
C ALA A 61 1.49 -8.66 17.71
N PHE A 62 2.19 -7.71 17.07
CA PHE A 62 2.83 -7.98 15.77
C PHE A 62 4.34 -8.13 15.83
N VAL A 63 4.98 -7.77 16.95
CA VAL A 63 6.41 -7.96 17.15
C VAL A 63 6.65 -9.06 18.19
N HIS A 64 6.07 -8.97 19.39
CA HIS A 64 6.30 -9.95 20.44
C HIS A 64 5.58 -11.27 20.16
N GLN A 65 4.33 -11.21 19.61
CA GLN A 65 3.55 -12.38 19.22
C GLN A 65 3.52 -12.57 17.69
N ALA A 66 4.62 -12.23 17.00
CA ALA A 66 4.68 -12.14 15.54
C ALA A 66 4.25 -13.41 14.80
N GLU A 67 4.54 -14.60 15.34
CA GLU A 67 4.19 -15.88 14.72
C GLU A 67 2.69 -16.17 14.81
N ILE A 68 2.02 -15.66 15.84
CA ILE A 68 0.59 -15.91 16.05
C ILE A 68 -0.25 -15.12 15.04
N PHE A 69 0.13 -13.88 14.73
CA PHE A 69 -0.64 -13.00 13.83
C PHE A 69 -0.07 -12.97 12.41
N THR A 70 0.18 -14.16 11.83
CA THR A 70 0.72 -14.30 10.47
C THR A 70 -0.31 -14.64 9.43
N ASP A 71 -1.46 -15.20 9.77
CA ASP A 71 -2.46 -15.55 8.79
C ASP A 71 -3.32 -14.36 8.33
N ARG A 72 -3.96 -14.52 7.19
CA ARG A 72 -4.93 -13.59 6.62
C ARG A 72 -6.34 -14.15 6.77
N PRO A 73 -7.31 -13.30 7.14
CA PRO A 73 -8.69 -13.72 7.20
C PRO A 73 -9.23 -13.96 5.80
N ASN A 74 -10.23 -14.80 5.75
CA ASN A 74 -10.97 -15.07 4.53
C ASN A 74 -11.95 -13.92 4.23
N ILE A 75 -11.58 -13.05 3.29
CA ILE A 75 -12.40 -11.93 2.84
C ILE A 75 -13.16 -12.36 1.58
N PRO A 76 -14.50 -12.51 1.61
CA PRO A 76 -15.27 -13.11 0.52
C PRO A 76 -15.03 -12.49 -0.85
N LEU A 77 -15.04 -11.16 -0.95
CA LEU A 77 -14.83 -10.46 -2.21
C LEU A 77 -13.42 -10.72 -2.78
N LEU A 78 -12.39 -10.65 -1.94
CA LEU A 78 -11.01 -10.92 -2.40
C LEU A 78 -10.86 -12.39 -2.83
N GLN A 79 -11.49 -13.32 -2.12
CA GLN A 79 -11.47 -14.73 -2.53
C GLN A 79 -12.10 -14.94 -3.90
N GLU A 80 -13.22 -14.28 -4.19
CA GLU A 80 -13.89 -14.41 -5.48
C GLU A 80 -13.11 -13.73 -6.59
N ILE A 81 -12.47 -12.58 -6.32
CA ILE A 81 -11.56 -11.92 -7.25
C ILE A 81 -10.43 -12.87 -7.66
N PHE A 82 -9.69 -13.42 -6.72
CA PHE A 82 -8.54 -14.29 -7.00
C PHE A 82 -8.92 -15.68 -7.54
N ARG A 83 -10.18 -16.14 -7.35
CA ARG A 83 -10.65 -17.45 -7.85
C ARG A 83 -11.31 -17.38 -9.23
N GLY A 84 -11.72 -16.20 -9.67
CA GLY A 84 -12.60 -16.01 -10.83
C GLY A 84 -14.03 -16.44 -10.55
N PHE A 85 -15.00 -15.66 -10.99
CA PHE A 85 -16.44 -15.88 -10.73
C PHE A 85 -16.97 -17.23 -11.26
N ALA A 86 -16.33 -17.80 -12.27
CA ALA A 86 -16.75 -19.05 -12.93
C ALA A 86 -16.20 -20.34 -12.28
N ARG A 87 -15.19 -20.25 -11.39
CA ARG A 87 -14.53 -21.43 -10.79
C ARG A 87 -15.19 -21.95 -9.51
N LEU A 88 -16.40 -21.52 -9.21
CA LEU A 88 -17.05 -21.75 -7.93
C LEU A 88 -17.56 -23.18 -7.69
N VAL A 89 -17.38 -24.10 -8.62
CA VAL A 89 -17.98 -25.45 -8.55
C VAL A 89 -17.03 -26.54 -8.06
N CYS A 90 -15.74 -26.30 -7.96
CA CYS A 90 -14.78 -27.35 -7.55
C CYS A 90 -13.75 -26.89 -6.51
N LEU A 91 -13.74 -27.61 -5.41
CA LEU A 91 -12.73 -27.81 -4.35
C LEU A 91 -12.15 -26.60 -3.64
N VAL A 92 -11.86 -26.81 -2.35
CA VAL A 92 -11.09 -25.97 -1.42
C VAL A 92 -9.73 -25.63 -2.02
N LEU A 93 -9.66 -24.59 -2.86
CA LEU A 93 -8.40 -24.04 -3.30
C LEU A 93 -7.83 -23.17 -2.19
N LEU A 94 -6.60 -23.43 -1.83
CA LEU A 94 -5.85 -22.64 -0.84
C LEU A 94 -5.67 -21.20 -1.35
N PRO A 95 -5.68 -20.20 -0.47
CA PRO A 95 -5.37 -18.82 -0.87
C PRO A 95 -3.99 -18.75 -1.51
N THR A 96 -3.87 -18.07 -2.65
CA THR A 96 -2.67 -17.92 -3.45
C THR A 96 -2.07 -16.51 -3.36
N GLY A 97 -0.87 -16.31 -3.90
CA GLY A 97 -0.17 -15.03 -3.94
C GLY A 97 0.50 -14.64 -2.62
N LEU A 98 0.90 -13.38 -2.53
CA LEU A 98 1.64 -12.81 -1.38
C LEU A 98 0.71 -12.24 -0.31
N ILE A 99 -0.40 -11.63 -0.71
CA ILE A 99 -1.30 -10.91 0.19
C ILE A 99 -2.18 -11.89 0.95
N SER A 100 -2.83 -12.81 0.23
CA SER A 100 -3.93 -13.63 0.75
C SER A 100 -3.52 -15.01 1.23
N SER A 101 -2.32 -15.51 0.84
CA SER A 101 -1.86 -16.83 1.24
C SER A 101 -1.48 -16.91 2.73
N ASN A 102 -1.55 -18.10 3.29
CA ASN A 102 -1.33 -18.41 4.70
C ASN A 102 -0.30 -19.53 4.89
N GLY A 103 0.18 -19.70 6.12
CA GLY A 103 1.00 -20.83 6.53
C GLY A 103 2.26 -21.00 5.70
N HIS A 104 2.50 -22.25 5.22
CA HIS A 104 3.70 -22.61 4.48
C HIS A 104 3.75 -21.95 3.08
N ILE A 105 2.61 -21.85 2.39
CA ILE A 105 2.51 -21.20 1.07
C ILE A 105 3.04 -19.76 1.18
N TRP A 106 2.49 -18.99 2.12
CA TRP A 106 2.92 -17.63 2.33
C TRP A 106 4.42 -17.52 2.65
N ARG A 107 4.94 -18.40 3.51
CA ARG A 107 6.37 -18.36 3.88
C ARG A 107 7.27 -18.59 2.67
N GLN A 108 6.93 -19.53 1.80
CA GLN A 108 7.69 -19.79 0.57
C GLN A 108 7.61 -18.60 -0.38
N GLN A 109 6.40 -18.11 -0.69
CA GLN A 109 6.19 -17.00 -1.61
C GLN A 109 6.87 -15.72 -1.12
N ARG A 110 6.73 -15.40 0.17
CA ARG A 110 7.36 -14.23 0.77
C ARG A 110 8.89 -14.31 0.75
N LYS A 111 9.45 -15.46 1.12
CA LYS A 111 10.92 -15.67 1.12
C LYS A 111 11.49 -15.48 -0.29
N PHE A 112 10.86 -16.10 -1.27
CA PHE A 112 11.23 -15.96 -2.68
C PHE A 112 11.15 -14.51 -3.12
N THR A 113 10.00 -13.87 -2.93
CA THR A 113 9.78 -12.48 -3.38
C THR A 113 10.79 -11.52 -2.76
N LEU A 114 11.05 -11.60 -1.45
CA LEU A 114 12.03 -10.74 -0.79
C LEU A 114 13.45 -10.95 -1.34
N ALA A 115 13.84 -12.19 -1.62
CA ALA A 115 15.13 -12.51 -2.22
C ALA A 115 15.24 -11.97 -3.65
N THR A 116 14.19 -12.16 -4.46
CA THR A 116 14.12 -11.67 -5.85
C THR A 116 14.13 -10.15 -5.91
N LEU A 117 13.29 -9.47 -5.12
CA LEU A 117 13.29 -8.00 -5.08
C LEU A 117 14.64 -7.44 -4.63
N LYS A 118 15.33 -8.11 -3.69
CA LYS A 118 16.69 -7.73 -3.28
C LYS A 118 17.70 -7.92 -4.41
N SER A 119 17.60 -9.01 -5.17
CA SER A 119 18.47 -9.26 -6.32
C SER A 119 18.26 -8.24 -7.43
N LEU A 120 17.01 -7.92 -7.74
CA LEU A 120 16.65 -6.92 -8.76
C LEU A 120 16.92 -5.47 -8.30
N ALA A 121 17.14 -5.25 -6.99
CA ALA A 121 17.39 -3.93 -6.43
C ALA A 121 18.70 -3.29 -6.91
N VAL A 122 19.64 -4.05 -7.46
CA VAL A 122 20.92 -3.52 -7.97
C VAL A 122 20.70 -2.52 -9.11
N SER A 123 19.76 -2.77 -10.01
CA SER A 123 19.40 -1.86 -11.11
C SER A 123 18.18 -0.99 -10.80
N PHE A 124 17.62 -1.10 -9.60
CA PHE A 124 16.35 -0.45 -9.26
C PHE A 124 16.47 1.08 -9.22
N GLU A 125 17.51 1.57 -8.61
CA GLU A 125 17.76 3.02 -8.49
C GLU A 125 17.88 3.68 -9.87
N GLU A 126 18.62 3.07 -10.79
CA GLU A 126 18.77 3.53 -12.16
C GLU A 126 17.43 3.60 -12.91
N LYS A 127 16.57 2.57 -12.71
CA LYS A 127 15.23 2.55 -13.29
C LYS A 127 14.36 3.68 -12.74
N VAL A 128 14.44 3.96 -11.42
CA VAL A 128 13.70 5.06 -10.80
C VAL A 128 14.21 6.41 -11.30
N GLN A 129 15.52 6.57 -11.47
CA GLN A 129 16.13 7.78 -12.05
C GLN A 129 15.72 7.98 -13.51
N GLU A 130 15.71 6.92 -14.30
CA GLU A 130 15.25 6.98 -15.68
C GLU A 130 13.78 7.43 -15.73
N GLU A 131 12.92 6.80 -14.97
CA GLU A 131 11.48 7.12 -14.95
C GLU A 131 11.22 8.52 -14.37
N SER A 132 12.06 8.99 -13.43
CA SER A 132 11.96 10.35 -12.90
C SER A 132 12.22 11.41 -13.94
N ARG A 133 13.09 11.16 -14.94
CA ARG A 133 13.31 12.06 -16.09
C ARG A 133 12.04 12.17 -16.94
N TYR A 134 11.44 11.02 -17.31
CA TYR A 134 10.19 11.03 -18.07
C TYR A 134 9.07 11.76 -17.33
N LEU A 135 8.99 11.59 -16.01
CA LEU A 135 7.99 12.29 -15.21
C LEU A 135 8.25 13.80 -15.20
N VAL A 136 9.50 14.24 -15.05
CA VAL A 136 9.89 15.66 -15.12
C VAL A 136 9.52 16.24 -16.48
N GLU A 137 9.95 15.61 -17.59
CA GLU A 137 9.64 16.03 -18.96
C GLU A 137 8.12 16.17 -19.18
N THR A 138 7.34 15.16 -18.73
CA THR A 138 5.87 15.19 -18.85
C THR A 138 5.22 16.30 -18.04
N ILE A 139 5.80 16.70 -16.90
CA ILE A 139 5.32 17.84 -16.11
C ILE A 139 5.75 19.17 -16.75
N GLU A 140 6.92 19.25 -17.37
CA GLU A 140 7.37 20.45 -18.12
C GLU A 140 6.41 20.80 -19.27
N GLU A 141 5.77 19.81 -19.89
CA GLU A 141 4.76 20.02 -20.94
C GLU A 141 3.56 20.87 -20.46
N GLU A 142 3.28 20.89 -19.16
CA GLU A 142 2.20 21.70 -18.58
C GLU A 142 2.52 23.21 -18.55
N LYS A 143 3.79 23.60 -18.74
CA LYS A 143 4.24 25.00 -18.85
C LYS A 143 3.76 25.90 -17.71
N GLY A 144 3.74 25.37 -16.49
CA GLY A 144 3.26 26.08 -15.31
C GLY A 144 1.74 26.23 -15.19
N GLN A 145 0.96 25.68 -16.13
CA GLN A 145 -0.49 25.70 -16.06
C GLN A 145 -1.02 24.73 -14.98
N PRO A 146 -2.22 24.97 -14.44
CA PRO A 146 -2.84 24.05 -13.48
C PRO A 146 -3.11 22.67 -14.10
N PHE A 147 -2.64 21.60 -13.44
CA PHE A 147 -2.87 20.23 -13.85
C PHE A 147 -3.16 19.31 -12.64
N ASP A 148 -3.84 18.19 -12.89
CA ASP A 148 -4.00 17.12 -11.91
C ASP A 148 -2.80 16.15 -12.02
N PRO A 149 -1.97 15.99 -10.97
CA PRO A 149 -0.80 15.11 -11.03
C PRO A 149 -1.13 13.62 -11.01
N HIS A 150 -2.40 13.23 -10.86
CA HIS A 150 -2.83 11.84 -10.63
C HIS A 150 -2.29 10.88 -11.69
N TYR A 151 -2.60 11.13 -12.97
CA TYR A 151 -2.24 10.18 -14.04
C TYR A 151 -0.74 10.13 -14.29
N LYS A 152 -0.05 11.26 -14.25
CA LYS A 152 1.39 11.33 -14.47
C LYS A 152 2.15 10.56 -13.40
N ILE A 153 1.81 10.79 -12.12
CA ILE A 153 2.42 10.08 -10.99
C ILE A 153 2.10 8.58 -11.03
N ASN A 154 0.83 8.22 -11.30
CA ASN A 154 0.45 6.80 -11.39
C ASN A 154 1.21 6.09 -12.53
N SER A 155 1.37 6.72 -13.69
CA SER A 155 2.11 6.16 -14.81
C SER A 155 3.59 5.94 -14.45
N ALA A 156 4.24 6.93 -13.83
CA ALA A 156 5.63 6.81 -13.40
C ALA A 156 5.85 5.67 -12.39
N VAL A 157 5.08 5.66 -11.31
CA VAL A 157 5.19 4.62 -10.27
C VAL A 157 4.86 3.24 -10.82
N SER A 158 3.82 3.14 -11.67
CA SER A 158 3.46 1.86 -12.31
C SER A 158 4.56 1.34 -13.22
N ASN A 159 5.23 2.21 -13.96
CA ASN A 159 6.33 1.81 -14.84
C ASN A 159 7.51 1.23 -14.08
N ILE A 160 7.80 1.73 -12.87
CA ILE A 160 8.81 1.11 -12.00
C ILE A 160 8.41 -0.33 -11.68
N ILE A 161 7.16 -0.54 -11.25
CA ILE A 161 6.67 -1.89 -10.93
C ILE A 161 6.62 -2.78 -12.19
N CYS A 162 6.21 -2.24 -13.34
CA CYS A 162 6.24 -2.95 -14.62
C CYS A 162 7.68 -3.37 -15.01
N SER A 163 8.64 -2.48 -14.83
CA SER A 163 10.07 -2.79 -15.11
C SER A 163 10.65 -3.88 -14.21
N ILE A 164 10.12 -4.02 -12.98
CA ILE A 164 10.55 -5.09 -12.05
C ILE A 164 9.81 -6.39 -12.35
N THR A 165 8.51 -6.31 -12.66
CA THR A 165 7.65 -7.49 -12.77
C THR A 165 7.57 -8.04 -14.17
N PHE A 166 7.55 -7.17 -15.19
CA PHE A 166 7.35 -7.49 -16.63
C PHE A 166 8.60 -7.23 -17.47
N GLY A 167 9.68 -6.68 -16.86
CA GLY A 167 10.94 -6.38 -17.53
C GLY A 167 10.92 -5.14 -18.44
N ASN A 168 9.80 -4.47 -18.63
CA ASN A 168 9.65 -3.33 -19.54
C ASN A 168 8.84 -2.20 -18.91
N ARG A 169 9.13 -0.96 -19.36
CA ARG A 169 8.30 0.22 -19.13
C ARG A 169 7.32 0.43 -20.29
N PHE A 170 6.28 1.21 -20.06
CA PHE A 170 5.27 1.60 -21.07
C PHE A 170 5.33 3.10 -21.31
N ASP A 171 4.96 3.51 -22.53
CA ASP A 171 4.72 4.92 -22.83
C ASP A 171 3.49 5.42 -22.06
N TYR A 172 3.54 6.67 -21.56
CA TYR A 172 2.41 7.26 -20.82
C TYR A 172 1.17 7.44 -21.69
N HIS A 173 1.32 7.55 -22.99
CA HIS A 173 0.23 7.65 -23.95
C HIS A 173 -0.22 6.30 -24.53
N ASP A 174 0.37 5.18 -24.10
CA ASP A 174 -0.08 3.85 -24.52
C ASP A 174 -1.50 3.58 -23.97
N ASN A 175 -2.46 3.44 -24.86
CA ASN A 175 -3.86 3.22 -24.50
C ASN A 175 -4.07 1.93 -23.69
N ARG A 176 -3.29 0.88 -23.94
CA ARG A 176 -3.38 -0.40 -23.21
C ARG A 176 -2.89 -0.22 -21.78
N PHE A 177 -1.80 0.51 -21.63
CA PHE A 177 -1.27 0.85 -20.30
C PHE A 177 -2.24 1.72 -19.51
N GLN A 178 -2.82 2.75 -20.14
CA GLN A 178 -3.81 3.60 -19.49
C GLN A 178 -5.09 2.82 -19.11
N GLU A 179 -5.55 1.88 -19.95
CA GLU A 179 -6.67 1.00 -19.61
C GLU A 179 -6.36 0.07 -18.44
N LEU A 180 -5.11 -0.43 -18.35
CA LEU A 180 -4.62 -1.24 -17.24
C LEU A 180 -4.66 -0.45 -15.93
N LEU A 181 -4.11 0.77 -15.92
CA LEU A 181 -4.10 1.65 -14.74
C LEU A 181 -5.51 2.07 -14.31
N HIS A 182 -6.38 2.39 -15.27
CA HIS A 182 -7.78 2.69 -14.98
C HIS A 182 -8.49 1.49 -14.36
N SER A 183 -8.28 0.28 -14.90
CA SER A 183 -8.88 -0.94 -14.36
C SER A 183 -8.39 -1.24 -12.94
N LEU A 184 -7.11 -0.97 -12.66
CA LEU A 184 -6.53 -1.07 -11.33
C LEU A 184 -7.18 -0.10 -10.33
N ALA A 185 -7.24 1.18 -10.69
CA ALA A 185 -7.81 2.24 -9.84
C ALA A 185 -9.29 1.99 -9.54
N GLU A 186 -10.10 1.64 -10.55
CA GLU A 186 -11.52 1.31 -10.39
C GLU A 186 -11.72 0.08 -9.49
N THR A 187 -10.88 -0.95 -9.65
CA THR A 187 -10.93 -2.15 -8.81
C THR A 187 -10.72 -1.79 -7.34
N LEU A 188 -9.68 -1.02 -7.03
CA LEU A 188 -9.35 -0.61 -5.65
C LEU A 188 -10.43 0.28 -5.04
N LEU A 189 -10.93 1.24 -5.82
CA LEU A 189 -11.99 2.15 -5.39
C LEU A 189 -13.26 1.36 -5.04
N LEU A 190 -13.66 0.42 -5.90
CA LEU A 190 -14.86 -0.37 -5.72
C LEU A 190 -14.74 -1.39 -4.57
N ILE A 191 -13.58 -2.03 -4.37
CA ILE A 191 -13.32 -2.92 -3.23
C ILE A 191 -13.49 -2.15 -1.91
N GLY A 192 -12.94 -0.94 -1.82
CA GLY A 192 -13.07 -0.08 -0.63
C GLY A 192 -14.42 0.62 -0.49
N SER A 193 -15.29 0.54 -1.49
CA SER A 193 -16.59 1.22 -1.51
C SER A 193 -17.62 0.56 -0.57
N PHE A 194 -18.77 1.24 -0.39
CA PHE A 194 -19.94 0.68 0.30
C PHE A 194 -20.34 -0.68 -0.27
N TRP A 195 -20.36 -0.82 -1.60
CA TRP A 195 -20.78 -2.04 -2.28
C TRP A 195 -19.82 -3.21 -2.07
N GLY A 196 -18.51 -2.94 -2.07
CA GLY A 196 -17.51 -3.97 -1.75
C GLY A 196 -17.63 -4.45 -0.31
N GLN A 197 -17.85 -3.53 0.64
CA GLN A 197 -18.03 -3.89 2.05
C GLN A 197 -19.36 -4.63 2.29
N LEU A 198 -20.44 -4.23 1.59
CA LEU A 198 -21.72 -4.94 1.66
C LEU A 198 -21.59 -6.36 1.10
N TYR A 199 -20.82 -6.54 0.02
CA TYR A 199 -20.51 -7.86 -0.51
C TYR A 199 -19.80 -8.74 0.52
N ASN A 200 -18.79 -8.21 1.19
CA ASN A 200 -18.07 -8.93 2.24
C ASN A 200 -18.97 -9.32 3.42
N ALA A 201 -19.93 -8.47 3.78
CA ALA A 201 -20.84 -8.73 4.89
C ALA A 201 -21.94 -9.76 4.57
N PHE A 202 -22.39 -9.79 3.31
CA PHE A 202 -23.53 -10.63 2.87
C PHE A 202 -23.26 -11.33 1.53
N PRO A 203 -22.16 -12.10 1.38
CA PRO A 203 -21.71 -12.62 0.09
C PRO A 203 -22.75 -13.52 -0.60
N PHE A 204 -23.49 -14.34 0.17
CA PHE A 204 -24.50 -15.25 -0.37
C PHE A 204 -25.66 -14.53 -1.07
N ILE A 205 -26.04 -13.35 -0.57
CA ILE A 205 -27.13 -12.54 -1.14
C ILE A 205 -26.59 -11.71 -2.29
N MET A 206 -25.47 -11.01 -2.04
CA MET A 206 -24.89 -10.06 -2.98
C MET A 206 -24.47 -10.71 -4.30
N ARG A 207 -24.05 -11.97 -4.29
CA ARG A 207 -23.69 -12.74 -5.49
C ARG A 207 -24.81 -12.76 -6.53
N TRP A 208 -26.06 -12.79 -6.11
CA TRP A 208 -27.24 -12.89 -6.98
C TRP A 208 -27.81 -11.53 -7.37
N LEU A 209 -27.45 -10.46 -6.66
CA LEU A 209 -27.96 -9.14 -6.93
C LEU A 209 -27.16 -8.42 -8.04
N PRO A 210 -27.82 -7.59 -8.85
CA PRO A 210 -27.11 -6.64 -9.71
C PRO A 210 -26.52 -5.52 -8.86
N GLY A 211 -25.35 -4.98 -9.28
CA GLY A 211 -24.77 -3.85 -8.55
C GLY A 211 -23.39 -3.44 -9.08
N PRO A 212 -22.89 -2.27 -8.63
CA PRO A 212 -21.59 -1.75 -9.07
C PRO A 212 -20.41 -2.67 -8.76
N PHE A 213 -20.50 -3.51 -7.73
CA PHE A 213 -19.45 -4.47 -7.36
C PHE A 213 -19.14 -5.47 -8.48
N ARG A 214 -20.09 -5.74 -9.42
CA ARG A 214 -19.84 -6.61 -10.58
C ARG A 214 -18.78 -6.04 -11.53
N LYS A 215 -18.59 -4.73 -11.54
CA LYS A 215 -17.52 -4.09 -12.31
C LYS A 215 -16.14 -4.51 -11.81
N ILE A 216 -16.00 -4.83 -10.51
CA ILE A 216 -14.74 -5.31 -9.93
C ILE A 216 -14.25 -6.55 -10.70
N PHE A 217 -15.13 -7.52 -10.92
CA PHE A 217 -14.77 -8.76 -11.62
C PHE A 217 -14.37 -8.51 -13.07
N LYS A 218 -15.05 -7.58 -13.77
CA LYS A 218 -14.69 -7.22 -15.15
C LYS A 218 -13.32 -6.53 -15.24
N HIS A 219 -13.05 -5.59 -14.34
CA HIS A 219 -11.76 -4.92 -14.29
C HIS A 219 -10.64 -5.89 -13.90
N TRP A 220 -10.92 -6.78 -12.95
CA TRP A 220 -9.96 -7.81 -12.54
C TRP A 220 -9.64 -8.79 -13.67
N GLU A 221 -10.62 -9.25 -14.40
CA GLU A 221 -10.44 -10.12 -15.58
C GLU A 221 -9.51 -9.48 -16.62
N LYS A 222 -9.63 -8.17 -16.87
CA LYS A 222 -8.72 -7.45 -17.76
C LYS A 222 -7.27 -7.47 -17.23
N LEU A 223 -7.09 -7.23 -15.92
CA LEU A 223 -5.78 -7.30 -15.28
C LEU A 223 -5.18 -8.70 -15.40
N GLU A 224 -5.98 -9.75 -15.12
CA GLU A 224 -5.54 -11.13 -15.28
C GLU A 224 -5.17 -11.48 -16.72
N CYS A 225 -6.00 -11.10 -17.69
CA CYS A 225 -5.74 -11.36 -19.10
C CYS A 225 -4.43 -10.70 -19.55
N PHE A 226 -4.18 -9.46 -19.11
CA PHE A 226 -2.93 -8.77 -19.41
C PHE A 226 -1.72 -9.52 -18.84
N VAL A 227 -1.72 -9.83 -17.53
CA VAL A 227 -0.59 -10.52 -16.90
C VAL A 227 -0.40 -11.93 -17.46
N LYS A 228 -1.46 -12.67 -17.75
CA LYS A 228 -1.37 -13.98 -18.43
C LYS A 228 -0.68 -13.88 -19.79
N GLY A 229 -1.00 -12.84 -20.57
CA GLY A 229 -0.34 -12.58 -21.85
C GLY A 229 1.15 -12.29 -21.70
N VAL A 230 1.54 -11.51 -20.66
CA VAL A 230 2.93 -11.24 -20.36
C VAL A 230 3.67 -12.52 -19.93
N ILE A 231 3.07 -13.32 -19.03
CA ILE A 231 3.66 -14.61 -18.59
C ILE A 231 3.84 -15.57 -19.78
N ALA A 232 2.86 -15.64 -20.68
CA ALA A 232 2.96 -16.50 -21.87
C ALA A 232 4.16 -16.10 -22.75
N LYS A 233 4.33 -14.80 -23.00
CA LYS A 233 5.47 -14.28 -23.76
C LYS A 233 6.81 -14.59 -23.07
N HIS A 234 6.91 -14.41 -21.76
CA HIS A 234 8.12 -14.75 -20.99
C HIS A 234 8.48 -16.23 -21.09
N LYS A 235 7.47 -17.13 -21.16
CA LYS A 235 7.73 -18.56 -21.34
C LYS A 235 8.31 -18.88 -22.72
N GLU A 236 7.90 -18.15 -23.76
CA GLU A 236 8.45 -18.34 -25.11
C GLU A 236 9.90 -17.85 -25.21
N ASP A 237 10.22 -16.76 -24.50
CA ASP A 237 11.50 -16.05 -24.59
C ASP A 237 12.43 -16.30 -23.38
N LEU A 238 12.13 -17.28 -22.52
CA LEU A 238 12.85 -17.50 -21.25
C LEU A 238 14.30 -17.91 -21.48
N ASP A 239 15.24 -17.04 -21.12
CA ASP A 239 16.66 -17.35 -21.05
C ASP A 239 17.00 -18.01 -19.72
N GLN A 240 17.55 -19.22 -19.76
CA GLN A 240 17.95 -19.97 -18.57
C GLN A 240 19.19 -19.37 -17.89
N SER A 241 20.03 -18.63 -18.60
CA SER A 241 21.27 -18.05 -18.07
C SER A 241 21.01 -16.80 -17.25
N GLU A 242 20.11 -15.92 -17.69
CA GLU A 242 19.82 -14.63 -17.07
C GLU A 242 18.32 -14.44 -16.82
N ALA A 243 17.97 -13.82 -15.70
CA ALA A 243 16.58 -13.45 -15.38
C ALA A 243 16.45 -11.93 -15.47
N ARG A 244 15.58 -11.47 -16.34
CA ARG A 244 15.34 -10.03 -16.60
C ARG A 244 14.53 -9.35 -15.50
N ASP A 245 13.60 -10.11 -14.88
CA ASP A 245 12.55 -9.60 -14.02
C ASP A 245 12.01 -10.65 -13.05
N TYR A 246 10.96 -10.28 -12.31
CA TYR A 246 10.31 -11.16 -11.34
C TYR A 246 9.67 -12.39 -11.98
N ILE A 247 9.04 -12.25 -13.17
CA ILE A 247 8.40 -13.37 -13.87
C ILE A 247 9.45 -14.40 -14.30
N ASP A 248 10.57 -13.98 -14.89
CA ASP A 248 11.65 -14.88 -15.27
C ASP A 248 12.22 -15.62 -14.05
N CYS A 249 12.49 -14.90 -12.95
CA CYS A 249 12.95 -15.52 -11.71
C CYS A 249 11.96 -16.57 -11.19
N TYR A 250 10.67 -16.26 -11.26
CA TYR A 250 9.64 -17.18 -10.78
C TYR A 250 9.47 -18.41 -11.69
N LEU A 251 9.51 -18.23 -13.02
CA LEU A 251 9.47 -19.33 -13.98
C LEU A 251 10.63 -20.29 -13.78
N LYS A 252 11.86 -19.79 -13.54
CA LYS A 252 13.02 -20.61 -13.19
C LYS A 252 12.82 -21.38 -11.87
N GLU A 253 12.17 -20.78 -10.88
CA GLU A 253 11.90 -21.47 -9.62
C GLU A 253 10.82 -22.56 -9.79
N ILE A 254 9.82 -22.35 -10.68
CA ILE A 254 8.88 -23.43 -11.08
C ILE A 254 9.63 -24.62 -11.66
N GLU A 255 10.53 -24.38 -12.62
CA GLU A 255 11.32 -25.46 -13.24
C GLU A 255 12.19 -26.19 -12.22
N LYS A 256 12.89 -25.46 -11.36
CA LYS A 256 13.76 -26.00 -10.32
C LYS A 256 13.02 -26.84 -9.29
N SER A 257 11.77 -26.50 -9.00
CA SER A 257 10.94 -27.18 -8.02
C SER A 257 10.06 -28.28 -8.62
N LYS A 258 10.24 -28.63 -9.90
CA LYS A 258 9.55 -29.76 -10.53
C LYS A 258 9.86 -31.06 -9.79
N GLY A 259 8.80 -31.77 -9.37
CA GLY A 259 8.92 -33.02 -8.61
C GLY A 259 8.96 -32.85 -7.08
N ASP A 260 9.09 -31.64 -6.57
CA ASP A 260 8.93 -31.37 -5.13
C ASP A 260 7.45 -31.23 -4.77
N THR A 261 6.88 -32.23 -4.12
CA THR A 261 5.47 -32.25 -3.68
C THR A 261 5.15 -31.21 -2.58
N GLY A 262 6.18 -30.65 -1.93
CA GLY A 262 6.07 -29.59 -0.94
C GLY A 262 6.16 -28.18 -1.53
N SER A 263 6.44 -28.06 -2.84
CA SER A 263 6.53 -26.78 -3.53
C SER A 263 5.17 -26.22 -3.89
N TYR A 264 5.02 -24.92 -3.69
CA TYR A 264 3.86 -24.14 -4.13
C TYR A 264 4.22 -23.17 -5.27
N PHE A 265 5.33 -23.40 -5.98
CA PHE A 265 5.70 -22.65 -7.18
C PHE A 265 5.00 -23.25 -8.39
N HIS A 266 3.96 -22.58 -8.85
CA HIS A 266 3.17 -22.91 -10.05
C HIS A 266 2.58 -21.62 -10.67
N GLU A 267 2.11 -21.73 -11.90
CA GLU A 267 1.66 -20.58 -12.69
C GLU A 267 0.56 -19.75 -12.04
N GLU A 268 -0.36 -20.37 -11.31
CA GLU A 268 -1.43 -19.66 -10.63
C GLU A 268 -0.87 -18.77 -9.51
N ASN A 269 0.11 -19.28 -8.74
CA ASN A 269 0.81 -18.48 -7.73
C ASN A 269 1.69 -17.39 -8.36
N LEU A 270 2.31 -17.64 -9.52
CA LEU A 270 3.01 -16.63 -10.28
C LEU A 270 2.07 -15.49 -10.68
N LEU A 271 0.93 -15.83 -11.31
CA LEU A 271 -0.08 -14.84 -11.71
C LEU A 271 -0.54 -14.00 -10.53
N CYS A 272 -0.94 -14.65 -9.43
CA CYS A 272 -1.43 -13.94 -8.24
C CYS A 272 -0.35 -13.09 -7.60
N SER A 273 0.88 -13.59 -7.46
CA SER A 273 1.99 -12.83 -6.87
C SER A 273 2.39 -11.62 -7.72
N THR A 274 2.35 -11.75 -9.04
CA THR A 274 2.60 -10.66 -9.98
C THR A 274 1.53 -9.59 -9.89
N LEU A 275 0.25 -9.99 -9.84
CA LEU A 275 -0.88 -9.07 -9.64
C LEU A 275 -0.81 -8.38 -8.27
N ASP A 276 -0.44 -9.11 -7.22
CA ASP A 276 -0.25 -8.55 -5.88
C ASP A 276 0.84 -7.46 -5.86
N LEU A 277 1.98 -7.70 -6.51
CA LEU A 277 3.07 -6.72 -6.63
C LEU A 277 2.63 -5.49 -7.43
N PHE A 278 1.99 -5.71 -8.58
CA PHE A 278 1.52 -4.63 -9.45
C PHE A 278 0.49 -3.73 -8.73
N LEU A 279 -0.52 -4.35 -8.11
CA LEU A 279 -1.57 -3.66 -7.36
C LEU A 279 -1.01 -2.83 -6.19
N THR A 280 -0.19 -3.46 -5.34
CA THR A 280 0.25 -2.84 -4.10
C THR A 280 1.37 -1.83 -4.29
N GLY A 281 2.27 -2.09 -5.25
CA GLY A 281 3.39 -1.21 -5.54
C GLY A 281 2.95 0.08 -6.24
N THR A 282 1.98 0.01 -7.14
CA THR A 282 1.49 1.17 -7.91
C THR A 282 0.73 2.16 -7.03
N GLU A 283 -0.38 1.75 -6.46
CA GLU A 283 -1.34 2.67 -5.82
C GLU A 283 -0.78 3.33 -4.55
N THR A 284 -0.04 2.59 -3.73
CA THR A 284 0.42 3.10 -2.44
C THR A 284 1.49 4.18 -2.58
N THR A 285 2.49 3.94 -3.42
CA THR A 285 3.59 4.90 -3.66
C THR A 285 3.10 6.12 -4.42
N ALA A 286 2.28 5.92 -5.46
CA ALA A 286 1.68 7.04 -6.20
C ALA A 286 0.83 7.93 -5.29
N THR A 287 0.02 7.34 -4.42
CA THR A 287 -0.76 8.08 -3.41
C THR A 287 0.15 8.86 -2.46
N ALA A 288 1.27 8.28 -2.00
CA ALA A 288 2.21 8.96 -1.11
C ALA A 288 2.86 10.17 -1.80
N ILE A 289 3.29 10.03 -3.07
CA ILE A 289 3.88 11.13 -3.85
C ILE A 289 2.83 12.24 -4.08
N ARG A 290 1.59 11.90 -4.41
CA ARG A 290 0.52 12.89 -4.56
C ARG A 290 0.27 13.68 -3.28
N TRP A 291 0.29 13.04 -2.12
CA TRP A 291 0.24 13.72 -0.82
C TRP A 291 1.46 14.61 -0.62
N ALA A 292 2.66 14.14 -0.99
CA ALA A 292 3.88 14.95 -0.87
C ALA A 292 3.78 16.25 -1.67
N LEU A 293 3.35 16.18 -2.94
CA LEU A 293 3.16 17.37 -3.78
C LEU A 293 2.07 18.30 -3.23
N LEU A 294 0.96 17.76 -2.73
CA LEU A 294 -0.10 18.53 -2.10
C LEU A 294 0.40 19.29 -0.85
N TYR A 295 1.23 18.64 -0.01
CA TYR A 295 1.85 19.30 1.15
C TYR A 295 2.84 20.38 0.70
N MET A 296 3.68 20.12 -0.29
CA MET A 296 4.63 21.11 -0.78
C MET A 296 3.94 22.35 -1.35
N ALA A 297 2.91 22.16 -2.16
CA ALA A 297 2.14 23.28 -2.70
C ALA A 297 1.35 24.07 -1.61
N THR A 298 1.05 23.44 -0.47
CA THR A 298 0.34 24.06 0.65
C THR A 298 1.27 24.73 1.66
N TYR A 299 2.51 24.25 1.80
CA TYR A 299 3.51 24.73 2.76
C TYR A 299 4.77 25.25 2.05
N PRO A 300 4.72 26.43 1.39
CA PRO A 300 5.85 26.94 0.59
C PRO A 300 7.17 27.06 1.38
N HIS A 301 7.09 27.46 2.64
CA HIS A 301 8.28 27.59 3.51
C HIS A 301 8.97 26.26 3.82
N ILE A 302 8.23 25.13 3.80
CA ILE A 302 8.80 23.78 3.95
C ILE A 302 9.42 23.36 2.62
N GLN A 303 8.72 23.62 1.52
CA GLN A 303 9.23 23.36 0.16
C GLN A 303 10.56 24.10 -0.09
N GLU A 304 10.64 25.38 0.24
CA GLU A 304 11.84 26.19 0.12
C GLU A 304 13.03 25.59 0.89
N LYS A 305 12.82 25.15 2.13
CA LYS A 305 13.88 24.49 2.90
C LYS A 305 14.36 23.19 2.27
N VAL A 306 13.45 22.39 1.71
CA VAL A 306 13.81 21.17 0.98
C VAL A 306 14.61 21.53 -0.27
N GLN A 307 14.19 22.55 -1.01
CA GLN A 307 14.87 23.01 -2.22
C GLN A 307 16.28 23.53 -1.91
N LEU A 308 16.45 24.29 -0.82
CA LEU A 308 17.78 24.73 -0.37
C LEU A 308 18.69 23.53 -0.03
N GLU A 309 18.17 22.49 0.62
CA GLU A 309 18.96 21.29 0.92
C GLU A 309 19.33 20.53 -0.38
N ILE A 310 18.39 20.43 -1.34
CA ILE A 310 18.67 19.86 -2.67
C ILE A 310 19.78 20.63 -3.38
N ASP A 311 19.70 21.96 -3.40
CA ASP A 311 20.68 22.80 -4.06
C ASP A 311 22.09 22.69 -3.45
N MET A 312 22.17 22.57 -2.11
CA MET A 312 23.44 22.40 -1.40
C MET A 312 24.08 21.02 -1.61
N VAL A 313 23.27 19.95 -1.65
CA VAL A 313 23.78 18.56 -1.66
C VAL A 313 23.90 18.02 -3.09
N ILE A 314 22.91 18.27 -3.93
CA ILE A 314 22.79 17.71 -5.28
C ILE A 314 23.13 18.75 -6.34
N GLY A 315 22.67 19.98 -6.17
CA GLY A 315 22.74 21.04 -7.19
C GLY A 315 21.73 20.81 -8.32
N GLN A 316 21.90 21.54 -9.44
CA GLN A 316 20.96 21.48 -10.58
C GLN A 316 21.43 20.58 -11.73
N SER A 317 22.71 20.14 -11.72
CA SER A 317 23.37 19.51 -12.87
C SER A 317 23.27 18.00 -12.93
N ARG A 318 23.06 17.32 -11.80
CA ARG A 318 22.96 15.86 -11.72
C ARG A 318 21.64 15.39 -11.12
N GLN A 319 21.30 14.15 -11.39
CA GLN A 319 20.12 13.52 -10.79
C GLN A 319 20.35 13.15 -9.31
N PRO A 320 19.27 13.12 -8.50
CA PRO A 320 19.30 12.58 -7.14
C PRO A 320 19.69 11.10 -7.13
N THR A 321 20.44 10.70 -6.10
CA THR A 321 20.81 9.31 -5.81
C THR A 321 20.44 8.96 -4.38
N MET A 322 20.31 7.67 -4.07
CA MET A 322 20.07 7.24 -2.69
C MET A 322 21.24 7.55 -1.74
N ALA A 323 22.44 7.70 -2.26
CA ALA A 323 23.59 8.14 -1.48
C ALA A 323 23.44 9.60 -0.95
N ASP A 324 22.74 10.46 -1.69
CA ASP A 324 22.50 11.86 -1.27
C ASP A 324 21.64 11.93 0.00
N LYS A 325 20.78 10.95 0.22
CA LYS A 325 19.83 10.92 1.34
C LYS A 325 20.51 11.03 2.71
N GLU A 326 21.73 10.52 2.85
CA GLU A 326 22.49 10.57 4.11
C GLU A 326 22.83 12.02 4.49
N ASN A 327 22.98 12.89 3.49
CA ASN A 327 23.29 14.31 3.64
C ASN A 327 22.04 15.21 3.54
N MET A 328 20.84 14.63 3.50
CA MET A 328 19.58 15.34 3.35
C MET A 328 18.61 15.04 4.52
N PRO A 329 18.98 15.41 5.76
CA PRO A 329 18.18 15.11 6.94
C PRO A 329 16.82 15.81 6.94
N TYR A 330 16.72 17.06 6.46
CA TYR A 330 15.46 17.79 6.41
C TYR A 330 14.48 17.18 5.39
N THR A 331 14.95 16.87 4.19
CA THR A 331 14.17 16.17 3.16
C THR A 331 13.69 14.80 3.67
N SER A 332 14.56 14.06 4.35
CA SER A 332 14.19 12.77 4.97
C SER A 332 13.12 12.93 6.04
N ALA A 333 13.18 14.02 6.82
CA ALA A 333 12.17 14.35 7.84
C ALA A 333 10.83 14.73 7.18
N VAL A 334 10.86 15.56 6.13
CA VAL A 334 9.66 15.93 5.34
C VAL A 334 8.98 14.69 4.77
N LEU A 335 9.73 13.79 4.12
CA LEU A 335 9.16 12.56 3.56
C LEU A 335 8.58 11.63 4.63
N SER A 336 9.22 11.56 5.81
CA SER A 336 8.69 10.80 6.94
C SER A 336 7.39 11.42 7.46
N GLU A 337 7.31 12.74 7.53
CA GLU A 337 6.11 13.46 7.95
C GLU A 337 4.97 13.34 6.91
N VAL A 338 5.31 13.35 5.62
CA VAL A 338 4.35 13.02 4.55
C VAL A 338 3.72 11.64 4.79
N LEU A 339 4.53 10.61 5.03
CA LEU A 339 4.04 9.26 5.28
C LEU A 339 3.23 9.18 6.57
N ARG A 340 3.59 9.92 7.62
CA ARG A 340 2.83 9.99 8.87
C ARG A 340 1.46 10.62 8.67
N MET A 341 1.42 11.82 8.09
CA MET A 341 0.21 12.60 7.93
C MET A 341 -0.72 12.04 6.84
N SER A 342 -0.16 11.57 5.73
CA SER A 342 -0.96 10.92 4.69
C SER A 342 -1.60 9.63 5.19
N ASN A 343 -0.86 8.87 6.03
CA ASN A 343 -1.34 7.61 6.60
C ASN A 343 -2.06 6.76 5.55
N VAL A 344 -1.35 6.46 4.46
CA VAL A 344 -1.91 5.91 3.21
C VAL A 344 -2.74 4.66 3.43
N VAL A 345 -2.35 3.78 4.37
CA VAL A 345 -3.10 2.54 4.71
C VAL A 345 -3.54 2.58 6.18
N PRO A 346 -4.56 3.37 6.52
CA PRO A 346 -4.87 3.76 7.90
C PRO A 346 -5.29 2.61 8.82
N LEU A 347 -5.81 1.51 8.25
CA LEU A 347 -6.26 0.32 8.99
C LEU A 347 -5.30 -0.87 8.88
N GLY A 348 -4.16 -0.67 8.17
CA GLY A 348 -3.30 -1.79 7.81
C GLY A 348 -4.04 -2.85 6.97
N VAL A 349 -3.41 -4.00 6.80
CA VAL A 349 -4.04 -5.17 6.16
C VAL A 349 -4.43 -6.15 7.26
N PRO A 350 -5.69 -6.60 7.37
CA PRO A 350 -6.14 -7.48 8.44
C PRO A 350 -5.29 -8.74 8.57
N ARG A 351 -5.09 -9.19 9.82
CA ARG A 351 -4.39 -10.43 10.16
C ARG A 351 -5.32 -11.37 10.91
N MET A 352 -4.93 -12.63 10.99
CA MET A 352 -5.70 -13.65 11.71
C MET A 352 -4.77 -14.44 12.62
N SER A 353 -5.25 -14.80 13.82
CA SER A 353 -4.50 -15.61 14.76
C SER A 353 -4.42 -17.06 14.29
N THR A 354 -3.19 -17.62 14.34
CA THR A 354 -2.91 -19.02 13.98
C THR A 354 -3.20 -20.01 15.11
N SER A 355 -3.29 -19.51 16.35
CA SER A 355 -3.58 -20.26 17.57
C SER A 355 -4.30 -19.38 18.57
N ASP A 356 -4.82 -19.99 19.62
CA ASP A 356 -5.35 -19.27 20.78
C ASP A 356 -4.23 -18.45 21.41
N THR A 357 -4.55 -17.23 21.85
CA THR A 357 -3.60 -16.34 22.49
C THR A 357 -4.27 -15.37 23.45
N THR A 358 -3.48 -14.66 24.23
CA THR A 358 -3.94 -13.56 25.07
C THR A 358 -3.22 -12.27 24.67
N LEU A 359 -3.99 -11.20 24.44
CA LEU A 359 -3.47 -9.88 24.14
C LEU A 359 -4.03 -8.87 25.13
N ALA A 360 -3.15 -8.21 25.89
CA ALA A 360 -3.51 -7.28 26.96
C ALA A 360 -4.60 -7.82 27.93
N GLY A 361 -4.51 -9.09 28.30
CA GLY A 361 -5.46 -9.76 29.19
C GLY A 361 -6.75 -10.27 28.53
N PHE A 362 -6.96 -10.02 27.22
CA PHE A 362 -8.11 -10.52 26.48
C PHE A 362 -7.74 -11.81 25.77
N HIS A 363 -8.56 -12.86 25.99
CA HIS A 363 -8.42 -14.11 25.25
C HIS A 363 -8.91 -13.97 23.82
N LEU A 364 -8.06 -14.34 22.87
CA LEU A 364 -8.32 -14.34 21.42
C LEU A 364 -8.23 -15.79 20.90
N PRO A 365 -9.33 -16.43 20.55
CA PRO A 365 -9.31 -17.76 19.94
C PRO A 365 -8.58 -17.78 18.60
N LYS A 366 -8.06 -18.96 18.21
CA LYS A 366 -7.59 -19.22 16.86
C LYS A 366 -8.60 -18.77 15.81
N GLY A 367 -8.13 -18.15 14.73
CA GLY A 367 -9.00 -17.63 13.67
C GLY A 367 -9.58 -16.24 13.97
N THR A 368 -9.19 -15.60 15.09
CA THR A 368 -9.60 -14.22 15.37
C THR A 368 -8.98 -13.27 14.36
N THR A 369 -9.83 -12.52 13.65
CA THR A 369 -9.37 -11.46 12.74
C THR A 369 -9.00 -10.22 13.54
N VAL A 370 -7.76 -9.74 13.33
CA VAL A 370 -7.21 -8.56 13.97
C VAL A 370 -6.93 -7.48 12.94
N MET A 371 -7.41 -6.28 13.21
CA MET A 371 -7.17 -5.08 12.41
C MET A 371 -6.43 -4.05 13.25
N THR A 372 -5.40 -3.43 12.70
CA THR A 372 -4.67 -2.35 13.37
C THR A 372 -5.15 -0.99 12.91
N SER A 373 -5.38 -0.08 13.85
CA SER A 373 -5.56 1.33 13.52
C SER A 373 -4.18 2.01 13.49
N LEU A 374 -3.54 2.07 12.32
CA LEU A 374 -2.30 2.85 12.18
C LEU A 374 -2.55 4.34 12.45
N THR A 375 -3.75 4.82 12.16
CA THR A 375 -4.17 6.18 12.54
C THR A 375 -4.01 6.44 14.04
N SER A 376 -4.35 5.48 14.89
CA SER A 376 -4.21 5.64 16.35
C SER A 376 -2.75 5.78 16.80
N ILE A 377 -1.80 5.36 15.98
CA ILE A 377 -0.37 5.47 16.25
C ILE A 377 0.19 6.75 15.64
N MET A 378 -0.16 7.04 14.38
CA MET A 378 0.36 8.18 13.63
C MET A 378 -0.15 9.53 14.14
N PHE A 379 -1.26 9.54 14.89
CA PHE A 379 -1.88 10.73 15.46
C PHE A 379 -1.98 10.68 17.01
N ASP A 380 -1.18 9.83 17.66
CA ASP A 380 -1.17 9.71 19.12
C ASP A 380 -0.54 10.95 19.76
N LYS A 381 -1.33 11.68 20.54
CA LYS A 381 -0.91 12.88 21.28
C LYS A 381 0.16 12.64 22.35
N ASN A 382 0.32 11.38 22.77
CA ASN A 382 1.37 11.00 23.72
C ASN A 382 2.70 10.70 23.03
N VAL A 383 2.70 10.61 21.71
CA VAL A 383 3.86 10.25 20.88
C VAL A 383 4.33 11.43 20.04
N TRP A 384 3.38 12.18 19.48
CA TRP A 384 3.66 13.27 18.54
C TRP A 384 3.33 14.60 19.18
N GLU A 385 4.25 15.53 19.17
CA GLU A 385 4.15 16.84 19.83
C GLU A 385 3.01 17.69 19.23
N THR A 386 2.84 17.63 17.91
CA THR A 386 1.79 18.33 17.16
C THR A 386 1.11 17.38 16.17
N PRO A 387 0.35 16.36 16.65
CA PRO A 387 -0.08 15.22 15.84
C PRO A 387 -0.95 15.58 14.63
N ASP A 388 -1.71 16.66 14.72
CA ASP A 388 -2.64 17.11 13.68
C ASP A 388 -2.03 18.14 12.72
N THR A 389 -0.75 18.51 12.91
CA THR A 389 -0.03 19.50 12.11
C THR A 389 1.06 18.83 11.29
N PHE A 390 1.23 19.28 10.02
CA PHE A 390 2.36 18.85 9.20
C PHE A 390 3.64 19.52 9.72
N ASN A 391 4.44 18.78 10.44
CA ASN A 391 5.60 19.27 11.16
C ASN A 391 6.81 18.33 10.99
N PRO A 392 7.73 18.61 10.06
CA PRO A 392 8.94 17.80 9.87
C PRO A 392 9.85 17.70 11.10
N GLU A 393 9.74 18.65 12.06
CA GLU A 393 10.54 18.63 13.29
C GLU A 393 10.28 17.41 14.17
N HIS A 394 9.16 16.70 13.96
CA HIS A 394 8.91 15.39 14.58
C HIS A 394 10.02 14.38 14.31
N PHE A 395 10.72 14.52 13.19
CA PHE A 395 11.77 13.61 12.73
C PHE A 395 13.15 14.23 12.71
N LEU A 396 13.35 15.35 13.41
CA LEU A 396 14.64 15.99 13.57
C LEU A 396 15.06 16.01 15.04
N ASP A 397 16.37 15.92 15.25
CA ASP A 397 17.02 16.12 16.53
C ASP A 397 18.33 16.86 16.29
N ASN A 398 18.42 18.11 16.75
CA ASN A 398 19.56 19.00 16.49
C ASN A 398 19.93 19.09 14.99
N GLY A 399 18.91 19.15 14.11
CA GLY A 399 19.08 19.22 12.66
C GLY A 399 19.42 17.90 11.97
N GLN A 400 19.57 16.81 12.71
CA GLN A 400 19.83 15.48 12.18
C GLN A 400 18.55 14.65 12.13
N TYR A 401 18.42 13.78 11.13
CA TYR A 401 17.26 12.90 11.01
C TYR A 401 17.20 11.89 12.16
N ARG A 402 16.05 11.83 12.84
CA ARG A 402 15.76 10.87 13.92
C ARG A 402 14.57 10.01 13.59
N ARG A 403 14.78 8.71 13.47
CA ARG A 403 13.68 7.75 13.34
C ARG A 403 12.91 7.63 14.68
N ARG A 404 11.58 7.71 14.62
CA ARG A 404 10.68 7.49 15.77
C ARG A 404 10.21 6.03 15.78
N GLU A 405 10.27 5.38 16.93
CA GLU A 405 9.85 3.97 17.06
C GLU A 405 8.37 3.75 16.68
N ALA A 406 7.51 4.69 17.03
CA ALA A 406 6.09 4.64 16.72
C ALA A 406 5.76 4.97 15.25
N PHE A 407 6.77 5.26 14.42
CA PHE A 407 6.59 5.53 13.01
C PHE A 407 6.51 4.21 12.22
N LEU A 408 5.29 3.70 12.01
CA LEU A 408 5.00 2.40 11.41
C LEU A 408 4.16 2.48 10.11
N PRO A 409 4.52 3.32 9.13
CA PRO A 409 3.73 3.46 7.90
C PRO A 409 3.68 2.18 7.07
N PHE A 410 4.65 1.28 7.25
CA PHE A 410 4.77 -0.02 6.59
C PHE A 410 4.36 -1.21 7.48
N SER A 411 3.66 -0.93 8.60
CA SER A 411 3.30 -1.92 9.62
C SER A 411 4.52 -2.54 10.31
N ALA A 412 4.33 -3.64 11.05
CA ALA A 412 5.39 -4.31 11.81
C ALA A 412 5.26 -5.83 11.78
N GLY A 413 6.31 -6.54 12.22
CA GLY A 413 6.34 -7.98 12.38
C GLY A 413 6.45 -8.76 11.07
N LYS A 414 6.10 -10.03 11.09
CA LYS A 414 6.32 -10.96 9.95
C LYS A 414 5.59 -10.57 8.66
N ARG A 415 4.46 -9.88 8.78
CA ARG A 415 3.64 -9.36 7.67
C ARG A 415 3.87 -7.87 7.39
N ALA A 416 4.99 -7.28 7.86
CA ALA A 416 5.39 -5.94 7.44
C ALA A 416 5.53 -5.85 5.92
N CYS A 417 5.40 -4.65 5.37
CA CYS A 417 5.46 -4.42 3.92
C CYS A 417 6.75 -4.99 3.31
N PRO A 418 6.66 -5.83 2.27
CA PRO A 418 7.84 -6.34 1.58
C PRO A 418 8.51 -5.30 0.67
N GLY A 419 7.76 -4.29 0.23
CA GLY A 419 8.21 -3.23 -0.67
C GLY A 419 8.68 -1.95 0.04
N GLU A 420 8.89 -1.96 1.37
CA GLU A 420 9.26 -0.74 2.10
C GLU A 420 10.50 -0.05 1.51
N GLN A 421 11.54 -0.80 1.20
CA GLN A 421 12.77 -0.22 0.65
C GLN A 421 12.53 0.39 -0.73
N LEU A 422 11.80 -0.32 -1.61
CA LEU A 422 11.45 0.16 -2.94
C LEU A 422 10.65 1.46 -2.86
N ALA A 423 9.58 1.47 -2.07
CA ALA A 423 8.72 2.64 -1.90
C ALA A 423 9.50 3.85 -1.33
N ARG A 424 10.45 3.64 -0.42
CA ARG A 424 11.29 4.71 0.12
C ARG A 424 12.27 5.25 -0.92
N THR A 425 12.81 4.40 -1.79
CA THR A 425 13.69 4.80 -2.89
C THR A 425 12.90 5.61 -3.92
N GLU A 426 11.75 5.10 -4.37
CA GLU A 426 10.87 5.82 -5.29
C GLU A 426 10.45 7.18 -4.74
N LEU A 427 9.96 7.18 -3.50
CA LEU A 427 9.50 8.41 -2.86
C LEU A 427 10.63 9.45 -2.76
N PHE A 428 11.84 9.04 -2.38
CA PHE A 428 12.99 9.95 -2.27
C PHE A 428 13.40 10.49 -3.63
N ILE A 429 13.63 9.63 -4.62
CA ILE A 429 14.15 10.05 -5.94
C ILE A 429 13.12 10.89 -6.69
N PHE A 430 11.85 10.45 -6.78
CA PHE A 430 10.81 11.24 -7.44
C PHE A 430 10.59 12.60 -6.76
N PHE A 431 10.51 12.61 -5.45
CA PHE A 431 10.27 13.83 -4.68
C PHE A 431 11.42 14.84 -4.88
N THR A 432 12.67 14.39 -4.74
CA THR A 432 13.83 15.26 -4.91
C THR A 432 14.02 15.72 -6.36
N ALA A 433 13.83 14.84 -7.34
CA ALA A 433 13.91 15.21 -8.76
C ALA A 433 12.86 16.25 -9.15
N LEU A 434 11.62 16.08 -8.66
CA LEU A 434 10.56 17.05 -8.92
C LEU A 434 10.82 18.39 -8.26
N LEU A 435 11.25 18.41 -6.99
CA LEU A 435 11.55 19.66 -6.28
C LEU A 435 12.90 20.31 -6.71
N GLN A 436 13.77 19.55 -7.34
CA GLN A 436 14.96 20.08 -8.00
C GLN A 436 14.59 20.93 -9.21
N LYS A 437 13.56 20.54 -9.96
CA LYS A 437 13.17 21.17 -11.23
C LYS A 437 12.01 22.15 -11.11
N PHE A 438 11.11 21.95 -10.13
CA PHE A 438 9.89 22.73 -10.02
C PHE A 438 9.66 23.27 -8.62
N THR A 439 9.03 24.44 -8.57
CA THR A 439 8.32 24.94 -7.39
C THR A 439 6.83 24.69 -7.59
N PHE A 440 6.24 23.90 -6.71
CA PHE A 440 4.82 23.58 -6.75
C PHE A 440 4.00 24.59 -5.96
N GLN A 441 2.89 25.04 -6.53
CA GLN A 441 1.99 25.97 -5.86
C GLN A 441 0.52 25.69 -6.22
N ALA A 442 -0.39 26.25 -5.42
CA ALA A 442 -1.80 26.27 -5.74
C ALA A 442 -2.06 27.18 -6.95
N PRO A 443 -3.03 26.86 -7.85
CA PRO A 443 -3.53 27.84 -8.82
C PRO A 443 -4.11 29.08 -8.12
N GLU A 444 -4.00 30.26 -8.73
CA GLU A 444 -4.35 31.56 -8.11
C GLU A 444 -5.76 31.60 -7.45
N ALA A 445 -6.74 30.92 -8.04
CA ALA A 445 -8.12 30.91 -7.55
C ALA A 445 -8.50 29.65 -6.77
N ALA A 446 -7.57 28.71 -6.55
CA ALA A 446 -7.86 27.40 -5.95
C ALA A 446 -7.38 27.32 -4.50
N MET A 447 -8.26 26.87 -3.61
CA MET A 447 -7.89 26.50 -2.25
C MET A 447 -7.59 24.99 -2.21
N LEU A 448 -6.34 24.62 -1.96
CA LEU A 448 -5.95 23.24 -1.73
C LEU A 448 -6.54 22.74 -0.41
N THR A 449 -7.04 21.53 -0.41
CA THR A 449 -7.64 20.90 0.78
C THR A 449 -7.05 19.52 1.02
N PHE A 450 -6.92 19.12 2.28
CA PHE A 450 -6.50 17.77 2.67
C PHE A 450 -7.67 16.79 2.73
N ALA A 451 -8.74 17.08 1.98
CA ALA A 451 -9.86 16.18 1.84
C ALA A 451 -9.42 14.90 1.10
N PHE A 452 -9.94 13.76 1.55
CA PHE A 452 -9.54 12.46 1.00
C PHE A 452 -10.74 11.57 0.69
N THR A 453 -10.52 10.64 -0.22
CA THR A 453 -11.37 9.47 -0.43
C THR A 453 -10.70 8.28 0.25
N LEU A 454 -11.48 7.53 1.03
CA LEU A 454 -11.02 6.29 1.62
C LEU A 454 -11.53 5.13 0.78
N SER A 455 -10.58 4.41 0.20
CA SER A 455 -10.77 3.10 -0.41
C SER A 455 -10.01 2.04 0.39
N LEU A 456 -9.14 1.25 -0.21
CA LEU A 456 -8.09 0.50 0.51
C LEU A 456 -6.99 1.45 1.00
N THR A 457 -6.78 2.54 0.27
CA THR A 457 -5.85 3.63 0.58
C THR A 457 -6.61 4.92 0.90
N ARG A 458 -5.94 5.81 1.62
CA ARG A 458 -6.39 7.17 1.89
C ARG A 458 -5.83 8.08 0.80
N CYS A 459 -6.57 8.22 -0.31
CA CYS A 459 -6.16 9.04 -1.45
C CYS A 459 -6.61 10.49 -1.29
N PRO A 460 -5.78 11.49 -1.63
CA PRO A 460 -6.26 12.87 -1.71
C PRO A 460 -7.38 12.94 -2.76
N LYS A 461 -8.40 13.77 -2.50
CA LYS A 461 -9.38 14.08 -3.55
C LYS A 461 -8.68 14.71 -4.75
N PRO A 462 -9.23 14.63 -5.98
CA PRO A 462 -8.65 15.33 -7.13
C PRO A 462 -8.35 16.79 -6.79
N PHE A 463 -7.17 17.25 -7.16
CA PHE A 463 -6.69 18.61 -6.95
C PHE A 463 -5.82 19.03 -8.13
N GLN A 464 -5.71 20.34 -8.34
CA GLN A 464 -4.79 20.89 -9.33
C GLN A 464 -3.67 21.65 -8.64
N ILE A 465 -2.48 21.58 -9.23
CA ILE A 465 -1.27 22.33 -8.84
C ILE A 465 -0.63 22.90 -10.08
N CYS A 466 0.15 23.96 -9.90
CA CYS A 466 1.07 24.49 -10.91
C CYS A 466 2.50 24.05 -10.58
N ALA A 467 3.27 23.65 -11.59
CA ALA A 467 4.69 23.34 -11.49
C ALA A 467 5.47 24.43 -12.20
N LEU A 468 6.04 25.35 -11.43
CA LEU A 468 6.84 26.45 -11.98
C LEU A 468 8.30 26.00 -12.11
N PRO A 469 8.92 26.10 -13.29
CA PRO A 469 10.34 25.78 -13.45
C PRO A 469 11.20 26.59 -12.47
N ARG A 470 12.26 25.99 -11.96
CA ARG A 470 13.31 26.63 -11.16
C ARG A 470 14.50 26.99 -12.06
N ASP A 471 15.07 28.17 -11.84
CA ASP A 471 16.26 28.64 -12.51
C ASP A 471 17.54 27.86 -12.13
#